data_62be60f6f05835a19db647dfdc2edcc3
#
_entry.id   62be60f6f05835a19db647dfdc2edcc3
#
_cell.length_a   1.000
_cell.length_b   1.000
_cell.length_c   1.000
_cell.angle_alpha   90.00
_cell.angle_beta   90.00
_cell.angle_gamma   90.00
#
_symmetry.space_group_name_H-M   'P 1'
#
loop_
_entity.id
_entity.type
_entity.pdbx_description
1 polymer ?
#
loop_
_entity_poly.entity_id
_entity_poly.type
_entity_poly.pdbx_seq_one_letter_code
_entity_poly.pdbx_strand_id
1 'polypeptide(L)'
;LFKDPEDPSKGRITSCISGWTCYTINLVKIMEYGLGDLYTNFDPGSGGALDAAIAGAFAKGQPIVTYYWTPTSLMGKPEIDMVRLTEPAYDKACWDKMMVVVNKIKADGPDAYEPSCANEYKDMALTKLATGKFAADNADIIAFADAYTITTSVVNNMLAYYVDESGGDMEATAMHYLENHSEWESWVPADVAAKVKSSL
;
A
#
# COMPACT_ATOMS: atom_id res chain seq x y z
N LEU A 1 -12.85 -18.38 12.40
CA LEU A 1 -11.43 -18.11 12.49
C LEU A 1 -11.19 -16.62 12.79
N PHE A 2 -11.73 -15.70 12.02
CA PHE A 2 -11.55 -14.25 12.14
C PHE A 2 -12.68 -13.58 12.93
N LYS A 3 -13.02 -14.10 14.10
CA LYS A 3 -14.15 -13.59 14.89
C LYS A 3 -13.98 -12.13 15.27
N ASP A 4 -15.08 -11.38 15.16
CA ASP A 4 -15.15 -10.02 15.66
C ASP A 4 -15.26 -10.03 17.20
N PRO A 5 -14.34 -9.38 17.95
CA PRO A 5 -14.43 -9.32 19.41
C PRO A 5 -15.66 -8.58 19.93
N GLU A 6 -16.22 -7.63 19.14
CA GLU A 6 -17.40 -6.84 19.51
C GLU A 6 -18.71 -7.50 19.09
N ASP A 7 -18.68 -8.32 18.03
CA ASP A 7 -19.80 -9.15 17.59
C ASP A 7 -19.32 -10.58 17.26
N PRO A 8 -19.23 -11.48 18.25
CA PRO A 8 -18.74 -12.84 18.04
C PRO A 8 -19.56 -13.70 17.08
N SER A 9 -20.74 -13.24 16.66
CA SER A 9 -21.55 -13.89 15.61
C SER A 9 -20.98 -13.68 14.21
N LYS A 10 -20.13 -12.65 14.03
CA LYS A 10 -19.49 -12.27 12.76
C LYS A 10 -17.99 -12.49 12.78
N GLY A 11 -17.42 -12.47 11.61
CA GLY A 11 -15.99 -12.25 11.39
C GLY A 11 -15.66 -10.75 11.30
N ARG A 12 -14.40 -10.39 11.54
CA ARG A 12 -13.90 -9.02 11.36
C ARG A 12 -12.97 -8.97 10.17
N ILE A 13 -13.23 -8.04 9.24
CA ILE A 13 -12.25 -7.56 8.26
C ILE A 13 -11.78 -6.19 8.77
N THR A 14 -10.51 -6.10 9.17
CA THR A 14 -9.91 -4.82 9.57
C THR A 14 -9.66 -4.01 8.30
N SER A 15 -10.46 -2.97 8.11
CA SER A 15 -10.46 -2.14 6.90
C SER A 15 -9.47 -0.98 7.02
N CYS A 16 -9.47 -0.09 6.03
CA CYS A 16 -8.84 1.20 6.19
C CYS A 16 -9.78 2.17 6.93
N ILE A 17 -9.30 3.36 7.20
CA ILE A 17 -9.98 4.38 8.02
C ILE A 17 -11.24 4.88 7.29
N SER A 18 -12.35 5.06 7.99
CA SER A 18 -13.66 5.46 7.44
C SER A 18 -13.65 6.76 6.63
N GLY A 19 -12.72 7.67 6.92
CA GLY A 19 -12.51 8.89 6.12
C GLY A 19 -11.85 8.66 4.76
N TRP A 20 -11.31 7.47 4.50
CA TRP A 20 -10.63 7.12 3.25
C TRP A 20 -11.59 6.40 2.29
N THR A 21 -11.41 6.63 1.00
CA THR A 21 -12.26 6.00 -0.04
C THR A 21 -12.20 4.46 0.00
N CYS A 22 -11.05 3.89 0.37
CA CYS A 22 -10.89 2.44 0.49
C CYS A 22 -11.83 1.80 1.52
N TYR A 23 -12.20 2.51 2.60
CA TYR A 23 -13.19 2.00 3.55
C TYR A 23 -14.54 1.69 2.87
N THR A 24 -15.03 2.64 2.09
CA THR A 24 -16.31 2.46 1.36
C THR A 24 -16.16 1.44 0.22
N ILE A 25 -15.00 1.39 -0.46
CA ILE A 25 -14.73 0.35 -1.47
C ILE A 25 -14.78 -1.03 -0.82
N ASN A 26 -14.11 -1.22 0.33
CA ASN A 26 -14.12 -2.50 1.03
C ASN A 26 -15.52 -2.88 1.51
N LEU A 27 -16.32 -1.90 1.99
CA LEU A 27 -17.71 -2.13 2.35
C LEU A 27 -18.52 -2.66 1.15
N VAL A 28 -18.42 -2.01 -0.02
CA VAL A 28 -19.10 -2.47 -1.23
C VAL A 28 -18.64 -3.86 -1.64
N LYS A 29 -17.32 -4.13 -1.61
CA LYS A 29 -16.77 -5.46 -1.92
C LYS A 29 -17.32 -6.54 -0.98
N ILE A 30 -17.37 -6.27 0.34
CA ILE A 30 -17.94 -7.19 1.33
C ILE A 30 -19.40 -7.53 0.99
N MET A 31 -20.18 -6.54 0.59
CA MET A 31 -21.59 -6.73 0.18
C MET A 31 -21.69 -7.52 -1.13
N GLU A 32 -20.91 -7.16 -2.14
CA GLU A 32 -20.92 -7.82 -3.46
C GLU A 32 -20.44 -9.28 -3.43
N TYR A 33 -19.54 -9.60 -2.49
CA TYR A 33 -19.07 -10.98 -2.27
C TYR A 33 -20.02 -11.80 -1.38
N GLY A 34 -21.18 -11.24 -0.98
CA GLY A 34 -22.14 -11.92 -0.12
C GLY A 34 -21.66 -12.12 1.31
N LEU A 35 -20.74 -11.29 1.77
CA LEU A 35 -20.13 -11.39 3.09
C LEU A 35 -20.73 -10.39 4.11
N GLY A 36 -21.67 -9.54 3.72
CA GLY A 36 -22.20 -8.45 4.54
C GLY A 36 -22.86 -8.90 5.85
N ASP A 37 -23.51 -10.07 5.85
CA ASP A 37 -24.10 -10.66 7.06
C ASP A 37 -23.08 -11.46 7.89
N LEU A 38 -21.94 -11.81 7.30
CA LEU A 38 -20.94 -12.69 7.89
C LEU A 38 -19.74 -11.94 8.48
N TYR A 39 -19.45 -10.74 7.99
CA TYR A 39 -18.27 -9.98 8.39
C TYR A 39 -18.59 -8.51 8.65
N THR A 40 -17.90 -7.96 9.65
CA THR A 40 -17.88 -6.53 9.95
C THR A 40 -16.74 -5.86 9.15
N ASN A 41 -17.05 -4.75 8.49
CA ASN A 41 -16.04 -3.84 7.90
C ASN A 41 -15.54 -2.92 9.03
N PHE A 42 -14.49 -3.33 9.75
CA PHE A 42 -14.04 -2.66 10.96
C PHE A 42 -13.11 -1.50 10.65
N ASP A 43 -13.43 -0.31 11.19
CA ASP A 43 -12.58 0.87 11.12
C ASP A 43 -11.55 0.85 12.27
N PRO A 44 -10.24 0.81 11.99
CA PRO A 44 -9.21 0.87 13.03
C PRO A 44 -9.03 2.27 13.63
N GLY A 45 -9.64 3.32 13.07
CA GLY A 45 -9.60 4.70 13.53
C GLY A 45 -8.38 5.50 13.07
N SER A 46 -7.24 4.87 12.82
CA SER A 46 -6.04 5.52 12.28
C SER A 46 -5.13 4.54 11.55
N GLY A 47 -4.22 5.06 10.71
CA GLY A 47 -3.19 4.24 10.03
C GLY A 47 -2.30 3.51 11.04
N GLY A 48 -1.84 4.20 12.07
CA GLY A 48 -1.02 3.58 13.12
C GLY A 48 -1.77 2.50 13.92
N ALA A 49 -3.09 2.63 14.10
CA ALA A 49 -3.90 1.59 14.72
C ALA A 49 -4.08 0.37 13.80
N LEU A 50 -4.17 0.59 12.48
CA LEU A 50 -4.17 -0.50 11.49
C LEU A 50 -2.83 -1.25 11.52
N ASP A 51 -1.71 -0.53 11.49
CA ASP A 51 -0.36 -1.11 11.60
C ASP A 51 -0.20 -1.92 12.90
N ALA A 52 -0.64 -1.36 14.02
CA ALA A 52 -0.58 -2.02 15.32
C ALA A 52 -1.47 -3.28 15.38
N ALA A 53 -2.64 -3.27 14.73
CA ALA A 53 -3.52 -4.43 14.67
C ALA A 53 -2.86 -5.58 13.90
N ILE A 54 -2.22 -5.29 12.75
CA ILE A 54 -1.52 -6.29 11.94
C ILE A 54 -0.31 -6.81 12.72
N ALA A 55 0.60 -5.94 13.15
CA ALA A 55 1.80 -6.32 13.89
C ALA A 55 1.46 -7.13 15.17
N GLY A 56 0.42 -6.70 15.89
CA GLY A 56 -0.05 -7.39 17.09
C GLY A 56 -0.63 -8.78 16.82
N ALA A 57 -1.31 -8.97 15.70
CA ALA A 57 -1.81 -10.29 15.29
C ALA A 57 -0.64 -11.23 14.97
N PHE A 58 0.34 -10.79 14.18
CA PHE A 58 1.54 -11.58 13.86
C PHE A 58 2.35 -11.92 15.12
N ALA A 59 2.62 -10.95 15.98
CA ALA A 59 3.35 -11.17 17.23
C ALA A 59 2.70 -12.20 18.17
N LYS A 60 1.36 -12.32 18.11
CA LYS A 60 0.58 -13.28 18.92
C LYS A 60 0.26 -14.58 18.20
N GLY A 61 0.66 -14.74 16.94
CA GLY A 61 0.25 -15.88 16.10
C GLY A 61 -1.27 -15.96 15.90
N GLN A 62 -1.95 -14.82 15.88
CA GLN A 62 -3.40 -14.75 15.70
C GLN A 62 -3.76 -14.51 14.23
N PRO A 63 -4.84 -15.15 13.73
CA PRO A 63 -5.30 -14.91 12.39
C PRO A 63 -5.89 -13.50 12.27
N ILE A 64 -5.56 -12.82 11.17
CA ILE A 64 -6.13 -11.52 10.80
C ILE A 64 -6.50 -11.53 9.32
N VAL A 65 -7.65 -10.95 9.00
CA VAL A 65 -8.00 -10.55 7.63
C VAL A 65 -8.11 -9.02 7.60
N THR A 66 -7.40 -8.40 6.69
CA THR A 66 -7.26 -6.94 6.69
C THR A 66 -7.11 -6.38 5.28
N TYR A 67 -7.50 -5.11 5.10
CA TYR A 67 -7.01 -4.29 4.01
C TYR A 67 -5.63 -3.75 4.37
N TYR A 68 -4.72 -3.76 3.41
CA TYR A 68 -3.46 -3.07 3.55
C TYR A 68 -2.90 -2.68 2.17
N TRP A 69 -1.81 -1.95 2.13
CA TRP A 69 -1.18 -1.50 0.88
C TRP A 69 0.34 -1.55 0.98
N THR A 70 0.99 -1.40 -0.16
CA THR A 70 2.44 -1.35 -0.30
C THR A 70 2.83 -0.22 -1.26
N PRO A 71 3.99 0.47 -1.08
CA PRO A 71 5.02 0.17 -0.10
C PRO A 71 4.76 0.79 1.29
N THR A 72 5.13 0.06 2.36
CA THR A 72 5.08 0.55 3.75
C THR A 72 6.21 -0.08 4.58
N SER A 73 6.54 0.54 5.72
CA SER A 73 7.52 -0.02 6.65
C SER A 73 7.09 -1.38 7.21
N LEU A 74 5.81 -1.56 7.49
CA LEU A 74 5.28 -2.83 8.01
C LEU A 74 5.52 -3.99 7.03
N MET A 75 5.32 -3.74 5.73
CA MET A 75 5.53 -4.77 4.67
C MET A 75 7.01 -5.05 4.39
N GLY A 76 7.92 -4.29 4.96
CA GLY A 76 9.37 -4.54 4.92
C GLY A 76 9.88 -5.39 6.08
N LYS A 77 9.04 -5.67 7.08
CA LYS A 77 9.42 -6.46 8.25
C LYS A 77 9.37 -7.95 7.93
N PRO A 78 10.45 -8.71 8.22
CA PRO A 78 10.53 -10.12 7.86
C PRO A 78 9.51 -11.01 8.59
N GLU A 79 9.03 -10.58 9.75
CA GLU A 79 8.01 -11.30 10.53
C GLU A 79 6.59 -11.09 10.01
N ILE A 80 6.37 -10.15 9.07
CA ILE A 80 5.05 -9.84 8.50
C ILE A 80 4.92 -10.47 7.12
N ASP A 81 4.45 -11.71 7.08
CA ASP A 81 4.20 -12.47 5.86
C ASP A 81 2.70 -12.53 5.56
N MET A 82 2.21 -11.54 4.82
CA MET A 82 0.79 -11.42 4.46
C MET A 82 0.52 -12.08 3.12
N VAL A 83 -0.53 -12.89 3.07
CA VAL A 83 -1.01 -13.51 1.83
C VAL A 83 -2.14 -12.68 1.24
N ARG A 84 -1.96 -12.19 0.00
CA ARG A 84 -3.03 -11.52 -0.74
C ARG A 84 -4.14 -12.51 -1.09
N LEU A 85 -5.36 -12.20 -0.71
CA LEU A 85 -6.53 -12.98 -1.10
C LEU A 85 -6.85 -12.76 -2.58
N THR A 86 -7.20 -13.83 -3.29
CA THR A 86 -7.60 -13.76 -4.70
C THR A 86 -9.01 -13.19 -4.82
N GLU A 87 -9.14 -12.19 -5.65
CA GLU A 87 -10.41 -11.57 -6.05
C GLU A 87 -10.61 -11.76 -7.57
N PRO A 88 -11.82 -11.53 -8.11
CA PRO A 88 -11.98 -11.42 -9.56
C PRO A 88 -11.01 -10.38 -10.13
N ALA A 89 -10.34 -10.71 -11.23
CA ALA A 89 -9.34 -9.84 -11.84
C ALA A 89 -9.91 -8.45 -12.16
N TYR A 90 -9.05 -7.43 -12.08
CA TYR A 90 -9.46 -6.06 -12.37
C TYR A 90 -10.10 -5.94 -13.75
N ASP A 91 -11.33 -5.46 -13.78
CA ASP A 91 -12.07 -5.04 -14.96
C ASP A 91 -12.55 -3.59 -14.79
N LYS A 92 -12.18 -2.73 -15.73
CA LYS A 92 -12.49 -1.31 -15.63
C LYS A 92 -14.00 -1.02 -15.61
N ALA A 93 -14.79 -1.76 -16.39
CA ALA A 93 -16.24 -1.53 -16.47
C ALA A 93 -16.93 -1.91 -15.17
N CYS A 94 -16.49 -3.00 -14.53
CA CYS A 94 -16.93 -3.38 -13.19
C CYS A 94 -16.47 -2.36 -12.15
N TRP A 95 -15.21 -1.96 -12.18
CA TRP A 95 -14.67 -0.96 -11.26
C TRP A 95 -15.44 0.37 -11.31
N ASP A 96 -15.71 0.87 -12.53
CA ASP A 96 -16.45 2.12 -12.71
C ASP A 96 -17.88 2.02 -12.13
N LYS A 97 -18.57 0.89 -12.32
CA LYS A 97 -19.90 0.63 -11.73
C LYS A 97 -19.82 0.60 -10.20
N MET A 98 -18.85 -0.12 -9.64
CA MET A 98 -18.61 -0.17 -8.20
C MET A 98 -18.38 1.24 -7.63
N MET A 99 -17.57 2.06 -8.31
CA MET A 99 -17.28 3.42 -7.86
C MET A 99 -18.48 4.36 -7.88
N VAL A 100 -19.49 4.12 -8.73
CA VAL A 100 -20.78 4.84 -8.67
C VAL A 100 -21.46 4.56 -7.32
N VAL A 101 -21.55 3.29 -6.92
CA VAL A 101 -22.13 2.88 -5.64
C VAL A 101 -21.31 3.41 -4.45
N VAL A 102 -19.98 3.33 -4.53
CA VAL A 102 -19.06 3.91 -3.52
C VAL A 102 -19.33 5.40 -3.31
N ASN A 103 -19.45 6.17 -4.39
CA ASN A 103 -19.70 7.61 -4.30
C ASN A 103 -21.10 7.91 -3.73
N LYS A 104 -22.10 7.11 -4.08
CA LYS A 104 -23.45 7.22 -3.55
C LYS A 104 -23.48 6.97 -2.03
N ILE A 105 -22.83 5.90 -1.57
CA ILE A 105 -22.70 5.62 -0.12
C ILE A 105 -21.95 6.73 0.61
N LYS A 106 -20.90 7.30 0.01
CA LYS A 106 -20.18 8.43 0.61
C LYS A 106 -21.03 9.69 0.75
N ALA A 107 -21.97 9.91 -0.14
CA ALA A 107 -22.88 11.06 -0.11
C ALA A 107 -24.09 10.85 0.83
N ASP A 108 -24.70 9.66 0.76
CA ASP A 108 -26.03 9.41 1.31
C ASP A 108 -26.02 8.39 2.46
N GLY A 109 -24.86 7.79 2.78
CA GLY A 109 -24.70 6.79 3.83
C GLY A 109 -24.82 5.34 3.33
N PRO A 110 -24.54 4.36 4.21
CA PRO A 110 -24.48 2.94 3.84
C PRO A 110 -25.81 2.36 3.34
N ASP A 111 -26.93 2.92 3.75
CA ASP A 111 -28.27 2.50 3.29
C ASP A 111 -28.51 2.80 1.80
N ALA A 112 -27.66 3.62 1.19
CA ALA A 112 -27.69 3.92 -0.24
C ALA A 112 -27.01 2.84 -1.10
N TYR A 113 -26.59 1.71 -0.51
CA TYR A 113 -26.03 0.59 -1.25
C TYR A 113 -27.03 0.03 -2.26
N GLU A 114 -26.54 -0.22 -3.46
CA GLU A 114 -27.25 -0.93 -4.52
C GLU A 114 -26.31 -1.98 -5.12
N PRO A 115 -26.79 -3.19 -5.45
CA PRO A 115 -25.98 -4.23 -6.08
C PRO A 115 -25.31 -3.73 -7.38
N SER A 116 -24.04 -4.03 -7.52
CA SER A 116 -23.24 -3.65 -8.68
C SER A 116 -22.31 -4.77 -9.14
N CYS A 117 -21.04 -4.65 -8.88
CA CYS A 117 -20.03 -5.69 -8.96
C CYS A 117 -18.80 -5.30 -8.16
N ALA A 118 -17.92 -6.29 -7.89
CA ALA A 118 -16.64 -6.05 -7.27
C ALA A 118 -15.53 -6.84 -7.97
N ASN A 119 -14.33 -6.28 -7.96
CA ASN A 119 -13.12 -6.90 -8.44
C ASN A 119 -11.91 -6.39 -7.64
N GLU A 120 -10.74 -6.92 -7.91
CA GLU A 120 -9.52 -6.51 -7.21
C GLU A 120 -9.19 -5.04 -7.44
N TYR A 121 -8.40 -4.46 -6.52
CA TYR A 121 -7.81 -3.15 -6.73
C TYR A 121 -6.86 -3.19 -7.92
N LYS A 122 -6.90 -2.15 -8.74
CA LYS A 122 -5.94 -1.97 -9.82
C LYS A 122 -4.55 -1.73 -9.24
N ASP A 123 -3.56 -2.46 -9.74
CA ASP A 123 -2.18 -2.12 -9.48
C ASP A 123 -1.84 -0.79 -10.16
N MET A 124 -1.30 0.15 -9.39
CA MET A 124 -0.95 1.48 -9.88
C MET A 124 0.56 1.66 -9.88
N ALA A 125 1.12 1.84 -11.07
CA ALA A 125 2.52 2.22 -11.20
C ALA A 125 2.72 3.66 -10.69
N LEU A 126 3.74 3.86 -9.85
CA LEU A 126 4.20 5.19 -9.49
C LEU A 126 5.01 5.76 -10.67
N THR A 127 4.65 6.96 -11.12
CA THR A 127 5.28 7.63 -12.25
C THR A 127 5.94 8.93 -11.81
N LYS A 128 7.03 9.28 -12.46
CA LYS A 128 7.72 10.55 -12.28
C LYS A 128 7.16 11.55 -13.28
N LEU A 129 6.93 12.79 -12.86
CA LEU A 129 6.38 13.84 -13.69
C LEU A 129 7.31 15.05 -13.68
N ALA A 130 7.53 15.63 -14.86
CA ALA A 130 8.25 16.88 -15.04
C ALA A 130 7.49 17.80 -16.00
N THR A 131 7.67 19.12 -15.85
CA THR A 131 7.16 20.05 -16.87
C THR A 131 7.98 19.95 -18.14
N GLY A 132 7.36 20.20 -19.30
CA GLY A 132 8.06 20.17 -20.60
C GLY A 132 9.26 21.12 -20.63
N LYS A 133 9.15 22.32 -20.01
CA LYS A 133 10.27 23.26 -19.91
C LYS A 133 11.42 22.69 -19.08
N PHE A 134 11.13 22.14 -17.90
CA PHE A 134 12.17 21.53 -17.06
C PHE A 134 12.88 20.39 -17.79
N ALA A 135 12.13 19.53 -18.47
CA ALA A 135 12.68 18.41 -19.22
C ALA A 135 13.60 18.87 -20.37
N ALA A 136 13.23 19.94 -21.06
CA ALA A 136 14.06 20.51 -22.14
C ALA A 136 15.37 21.14 -21.65
N ASP A 137 15.34 21.77 -20.47
CA ASP A 137 16.47 22.48 -19.91
C ASP A 137 17.43 21.58 -19.09
N ASN A 138 17.01 20.32 -18.71
CA ASN A 138 17.75 19.47 -17.79
C ASN A 138 17.78 18.01 -18.28
N ALA A 139 18.33 17.77 -19.46
CA ALA A 139 18.33 16.46 -20.10
C ALA A 139 19.05 15.36 -19.28
N ASP A 140 20.08 15.72 -18.55
CA ASP A 140 20.83 14.81 -17.65
C ASP A 140 19.99 14.36 -16.44
N ILE A 141 19.22 15.27 -15.85
CA ILE A 141 18.30 14.96 -14.76
C ILE A 141 17.15 14.07 -15.26
N ILE A 142 16.67 14.33 -16.47
CA ILE A 142 15.64 13.48 -17.08
C ILE A 142 16.20 12.07 -17.37
N ALA A 143 17.42 11.97 -17.88
CA ALA A 143 18.07 10.67 -18.09
C ALA A 143 18.21 9.88 -16.78
N PHE A 144 18.60 10.52 -15.68
CA PHE A 144 18.60 9.91 -14.36
C PHE A 144 17.18 9.49 -13.93
N ALA A 145 16.20 10.38 -14.06
CA ALA A 145 14.82 10.09 -13.67
C ALA A 145 14.21 8.94 -14.47
N ASP A 146 14.54 8.80 -15.75
CA ASP A 146 14.10 7.69 -16.60
C ASP A 146 14.79 6.37 -16.22
N ALA A 147 16.07 6.42 -15.89
CA ALA A 147 16.84 5.24 -15.46
C ALA A 147 16.47 4.79 -14.05
N TYR A 148 16.07 5.71 -13.16
CA TYR A 148 15.72 5.41 -11.78
C TYR A 148 14.55 4.44 -11.71
N THR A 149 14.82 3.22 -11.29
CA THR A 149 13.84 2.15 -11.10
C THR A 149 14.13 1.44 -9.78
N ILE A 150 13.13 1.35 -8.91
CA ILE A 150 13.25 0.69 -7.61
C ILE A 150 12.04 -0.22 -7.41
N THR A 151 12.28 -1.43 -6.90
CA THR A 151 11.18 -2.37 -6.65
C THR A 151 10.43 -2.05 -5.36
N THR A 152 9.14 -2.39 -5.30
CA THR A 152 8.33 -2.24 -4.10
C THR A 152 8.96 -2.94 -2.89
N SER A 153 9.58 -4.11 -3.09
CA SER A 153 10.26 -4.85 -2.01
C SER A 153 11.42 -4.05 -1.42
N VAL A 154 12.25 -3.46 -2.27
CA VAL A 154 13.37 -2.61 -1.80
C VAL A 154 12.85 -1.39 -1.04
N VAL A 155 11.80 -0.74 -1.55
CA VAL A 155 11.20 0.41 -0.84
C VAL A 155 10.62 0.00 0.52
N ASN A 156 9.92 -1.14 0.59
CA ASN A 156 9.43 -1.68 1.87
C ASN A 156 10.57 -1.86 2.87
N ASN A 157 11.66 -2.51 2.45
CA ASN A 157 12.82 -2.77 3.31
C ASN A 157 13.48 -1.46 3.79
N MET A 158 13.62 -0.47 2.89
CA MET A 158 14.16 0.82 3.25
C MET A 158 13.26 1.58 4.23
N LEU A 159 11.94 1.49 4.07
CA LEU A 159 11.00 2.07 5.01
C LEU A 159 11.03 1.37 6.38
N ALA A 160 11.22 0.05 6.42
CA ALA A 160 11.42 -0.68 7.67
C ALA A 160 12.73 -0.24 8.36
N TYR A 161 13.84 -0.19 7.62
CA TYR A 161 15.12 0.31 8.12
C TYR A 161 15.01 1.75 8.68
N TYR A 162 14.32 2.63 7.94
CA TYR A 162 14.07 4.02 8.35
C TYR A 162 13.37 4.10 9.70
N VAL A 163 12.37 3.25 9.94
CA VAL A 163 11.58 3.28 11.18
C VAL A 163 12.28 2.56 12.32
N ASP A 164 12.82 1.36 12.07
CA ASP A 164 13.24 0.44 13.13
C ASP A 164 14.72 0.58 13.48
N GLU A 165 15.59 0.98 12.54
CA GLU A 165 17.04 0.97 12.71
C GLU A 165 17.66 2.37 12.67
N SER A 166 17.28 3.21 11.68
CA SER A 166 17.85 4.55 11.60
C SER A 166 17.22 5.56 12.58
N GLY A 167 16.12 5.19 13.25
CA GLY A 167 15.41 6.10 14.15
C GLY A 167 14.73 7.28 13.44
N GLY A 168 14.38 7.11 12.15
CA GLY A 168 13.78 8.16 11.34
C GLY A 168 14.80 9.06 10.63
N ASP A 169 16.06 8.64 10.55
CA ASP A 169 17.12 9.36 9.84
C ASP A 169 17.12 9.00 8.36
N MET A 170 16.72 9.97 7.52
CA MET A 170 16.66 9.80 6.08
C MET A 170 18.05 9.73 5.42
N GLU A 171 19.03 10.44 5.94
CA GLU A 171 20.42 10.43 5.43
C GLU A 171 21.06 9.08 5.70
N ALA A 172 20.96 8.58 6.93
CA ALA A 172 21.43 7.25 7.29
C ALA A 172 20.72 6.16 6.45
N THR A 173 19.43 6.31 6.17
CA THR A 173 18.66 5.38 5.32
C THR A 173 19.16 5.41 3.87
N ALA A 174 19.43 6.60 3.33
CA ALA A 174 19.95 6.74 1.97
C ALA A 174 21.37 6.15 1.85
N MET A 175 22.23 6.39 2.84
CA MET A 175 23.58 5.79 2.91
C MET A 175 23.49 4.27 2.95
N HIS A 176 22.64 3.73 3.84
CA HIS A 176 22.40 2.28 3.92
C HIS A 176 21.97 1.70 2.57
N TYR A 177 21.08 2.38 1.84
CA TYR A 177 20.69 1.94 0.50
C TYR A 177 21.86 1.92 -0.46
N LEU A 178 22.65 3.00 -0.53
CA LEU A 178 23.78 3.11 -1.45
C LEU A 178 24.88 2.08 -1.17
N GLU A 179 25.10 1.73 0.09
CA GLU A 179 26.09 0.74 0.53
C GLU A 179 25.67 -0.73 0.25
N ASN A 180 24.37 -1.03 0.36
CA ASN A 180 23.86 -2.40 0.32
C ASN A 180 23.17 -2.79 -0.99
N HIS A 181 22.98 -1.84 -1.91
CA HIS A 181 22.35 -2.05 -3.21
C HIS A 181 23.26 -1.55 -4.33
N SER A 182 23.17 -2.17 -5.50
CA SER A 182 24.00 -1.80 -6.65
C SER A 182 23.21 -1.31 -7.87
N GLU A 183 21.89 -1.47 -7.88
CA GLU A 183 21.05 -1.06 -9.00
C GLU A 183 21.13 0.44 -9.31
N TRP A 184 21.38 1.28 -8.31
CA TRP A 184 21.54 2.73 -8.46
C TRP A 184 22.74 3.12 -9.36
N GLU A 185 23.75 2.25 -9.45
CA GLU A 185 24.92 2.50 -10.30
C GLU A 185 24.53 2.61 -11.78
N SER A 186 23.45 1.95 -12.19
CA SER A 186 22.93 2.03 -13.55
C SER A 186 22.10 3.29 -13.84
N TRP A 187 21.76 4.07 -12.80
CA TRP A 187 20.94 5.28 -12.94
C TRP A 187 21.76 6.52 -13.31
N VAL A 188 23.06 6.43 -13.13
CA VAL A 188 24.00 7.54 -13.35
C VAL A 188 25.15 7.13 -14.26
N PRO A 189 25.88 8.09 -14.89
CA PRO A 189 27.12 7.80 -15.63
C PRO A 189 28.17 7.09 -14.76
N ALA A 190 28.95 6.21 -15.36
CA ALA A 190 29.92 5.37 -14.65
C ALA A 190 30.94 6.14 -13.80
N ASP A 191 31.38 7.33 -14.27
CA ASP A 191 32.27 8.20 -13.51
C ASP A 191 31.60 8.82 -12.28
N VAL A 192 30.29 9.09 -12.36
CA VAL A 192 29.48 9.56 -11.24
C VAL A 192 29.30 8.41 -10.22
N ALA A 193 28.97 7.21 -10.68
CA ALA A 193 28.86 6.04 -9.82
C ALA A 193 30.17 5.76 -9.08
N ALA A 194 31.32 5.86 -9.77
CA ALA A 194 32.63 5.70 -9.15
C ALA A 194 32.93 6.75 -8.06
N LYS A 195 32.53 8.02 -8.30
CA LYS A 195 32.67 9.09 -7.28
C LYS A 195 31.80 8.83 -6.05
N VAL A 196 30.53 8.43 -6.24
CA VAL A 196 29.63 8.08 -5.14
C VAL A 196 30.23 6.94 -4.33
N LYS A 197 30.64 5.84 -4.97
CA LYS A 197 31.31 4.72 -4.28
C LYS A 197 32.54 5.11 -3.46
N SER A 198 33.31 6.06 -3.96
CA SER A 198 34.49 6.52 -3.23
C SER A 198 34.18 7.43 -2.04
N SER A 199 32.94 7.87 -1.88
CA SER A 199 32.47 8.72 -0.78
C SER A 199 31.63 7.97 0.27
N LEU A 200 31.24 6.74 -0.01
CA LEU A 200 30.61 5.81 0.94
C LEU A 200 31.66 5.22 1.89
#